data_f7eb2026313da765d449910ef29fd703
#
_entry.id   f7eb2026313da765d449910ef29fd703
#
_cell.length_a   1.000
_cell.length_b   1.000
_cell.length_c   1.000
_cell.angle_alpha   90.00
_cell.angle_beta   90.00
_cell.angle_gamma   90.00
#
_symmetry.space_group_name_H-M   'P 1'
#
loop_
_entity.id
_entity.type
_entity.pdbx_description
1 polymer ?
#
loop_
_entity_poly.entity_id
_entity_poly.type
_entity_poly.pdbx_seq_one_letter_code
_entity_poly.pdbx_strand_id
1 'polypeptide(L)'
;MVVFADKSREAELIEIWKQSFGDSEEYIRMFFAWNLAKTMVLVYEVDGKAVSVAYLLPVTYEKTGQKAVPCWYLYAAATLPEYRGRGHFGEIMKVVREHIAEPVLLVPGEASLVSYYEKQGMQVWLEEQYLDIITHAEKPSAKCKNDGLDQECIKDLTEAEYAVKRQKALARKSYIKWDEHFMNYICHENKICGGAQKAVTVEGREYIVMYRIEGDTLKLLEILPQDTCSMQQSHLDKRKAEACVQILLRETGCKKARVCLNPTVMFTDKLEICENQGYFNLTMG
;
A
#
# COMPACT_ATOMS: atom_id res chain seq x y z
N MET A 1 27.59 -12.76 3.90
CA MET A 1 26.80 -13.03 5.11
C MET A 1 25.70 -12.01 5.27
N VAL A 2 24.66 -12.28 6.10
CA VAL A 2 23.60 -11.30 6.36
C VAL A 2 24.00 -10.43 7.56
N VAL A 3 23.85 -9.11 7.43
CA VAL A 3 24.11 -8.13 8.48
C VAL A 3 23.02 -7.07 8.52
N PHE A 4 22.85 -6.42 9.67
CA PHE A 4 22.02 -5.21 9.78
C PHE A 4 22.79 -4.02 9.22
N ALA A 5 22.15 -3.26 8.35
CA ALA A 5 22.72 -2.05 7.78
C ALA A 5 22.17 -0.80 8.47
N ASP A 6 23.00 0.20 8.57
CA ASP A 6 22.65 1.52 9.06
C ASP A 6 22.92 2.60 8.02
N LYS A 7 22.77 3.86 8.41
CA LYS A 7 22.96 5.02 7.55
C LYS A 7 24.37 5.11 6.93
N SER A 8 25.40 4.49 7.52
CA SER A 8 26.76 4.51 6.97
C SER A 8 26.84 3.83 5.58
N ARG A 9 25.87 2.96 5.29
CA ARG A 9 25.78 2.23 4.02
C ARG A 9 24.83 2.85 2.99
N GLU A 10 24.34 4.06 3.24
CA GLU A 10 23.33 4.71 2.40
C GLU A 10 23.70 4.71 0.91
N ALA A 11 24.96 4.93 0.55
CA ALA A 11 25.41 4.94 -0.85
C ALA A 11 25.23 3.57 -1.51
N GLU A 12 25.55 2.48 -0.84
CA GLU A 12 25.36 1.12 -1.35
C GLU A 12 23.86 0.79 -1.48
N LEU A 13 23.06 1.19 -0.51
CA LEU A 13 21.61 0.99 -0.52
C LEU A 13 20.93 1.74 -1.67
N ILE A 14 21.35 2.97 -1.96
CA ILE A 14 20.88 3.76 -3.12
C ILE A 14 21.21 3.02 -4.42
N GLU A 15 22.44 2.51 -4.54
CA GLU A 15 22.89 1.82 -5.75
C GLU A 15 22.07 0.54 -6.01
N ILE A 16 21.85 -0.28 -4.98
CA ILE A 16 21.01 -1.49 -5.10
C ILE A 16 19.60 -1.11 -5.53
N TRP A 17 19.02 -0.07 -4.93
CA TRP A 17 17.67 0.39 -5.26
C TRP A 17 17.55 0.88 -6.70
N LYS A 18 18.45 1.78 -7.12
CA LYS A 18 18.46 2.34 -8.49
C LYS A 18 18.55 1.23 -9.56
N GLN A 19 19.45 0.28 -9.38
CA GLN A 19 19.63 -0.82 -10.33
C GLN A 19 18.46 -1.82 -10.34
N SER A 20 17.70 -1.91 -9.26
CA SER A 20 16.62 -2.89 -9.14
C SER A 20 15.26 -2.37 -9.55
N PHE A 21 14.96 -1.11 -9.25
CA PHE A 21 13.63 -0.52 -9.44
C PHE A 21 13.60 0.63 -10.46
N GLY A 22 14.77 1.21 -10.78
CA GLY A 22 14.86 2.31 -11.74
C GLY A 22 14.38 3.66 -11.23
N ASP A 23 14.10 3.78 -9.92
CA ASP A 23 13.67 5.03 -9.31
C ASP A 23 14.78 6.09 -9.36
N SER A 24 14.37 7.36 -9.37
CA SER A 24 15.31 8.48 -9.31
C SER A 24 16.03 8.51 -7.96
N GLU A 25 17.28 8.95 -7.97
CA GLU A 25 18.06 9.10 -6.73
C GLU A 25 17.39 10.08 -5.75
N GLU A 26 16.72 11.10 -6.27
CA GLU A 26 15.94 12.06 -5.46
C GLU A 26 14.81 11.36 -4.69
N TYR A 27 14.05 10.49 -5.36
CA TYR A 27 12.99 9.71 -4.72
C TYR A 27 13.56 8.78 -3.63
N ILE A 28 14.65 8.06 -3.93
CA ILE A 28 15.28 7.15 -2.98
C ILE A 28 15.81 7.90 -1.74
N ARG A 29 16.47 9.05 -1.95
CA ARG A 29 16.95 9.89 -0.85
C ARG A 29 15.82 10.48 -0.01
N MET A 30 14.69 10.83 -0.64
CA MET A 30 13.49 11.24 0.08
C MET A 30 12.98 10.09 0.98
N PHE A 31 12.85 8.87 0.46
CA PHE A 31 12.46 7.71 1.26
C PHE A 31 13.41 7.51 2.45
N PHE A 32 14.72 7.57 2.24
CA PHE A 32 15.71 7.39 3.29
C PHE A 32 15.68 8.51 4.32
N ALA A 33 15.55 9.76 3.89
CA ALA A 33 15.44 10.89 4.80
C ALA A 33 14.24 10.80 5.75
N TRP A 34 13.13 10.28 5.27
CA TRP A 34 11.94 10.07 6.08
C TRP A 34 12.04 8.80 6.94
N ASN A 35 12.41 7.68 6.36
CA ASN A 35 12.08 6.36 6.91
C ASN A 35 13.26 5.54 7.39
N LEU A 36 14.49 5.79 6.91
CA LEU A 36 15.63 4.89 7.18
C LEU A 36 15.88 4.69 8.69
N ALA A 37 15.75 5.75 9.51
CA ALA A 37 15.93 5.68 10.95
C ALA A 37 14.87 4.86 11.70
N LYS A 38 13.74 4.57 11.06
CA LYS A 38 12.63 3.76 11.61
C LYS A 38 12.49 2.40 10.93
N THR A 39 13.36 2.12 9.97
CA THR A 39 13.35 0.90 9.17
C THR A 39 14.48 -0.01 9.62
N MET A 40 14.18 -1.28 9.83
CA MET A 40 15.21 -2.29 9.98
C MET A 40 15.69 -2.70 8.59
N VAL A 41 16.99 -2.60 8.32
CA VAL A 41 17.57 -2.92 7.03
C VAL A 41 18.47 -4.14 7.16
N LEU A 42 18.19 -5.18 6.39
CA LEU A 42 19.02 -6.38 6.27
C LEU A 42 19.73 -6.37 4.93
N VAL A 43 21.02 -6.58 4.92
CA VAL A 43 21.80 -6.76 3.67
C VAL A 43 22.55 -8.07 3.66
N TYR A 44 22.70 -8.66 2.50
CA TYR A 44 23.67 -9.74 2.27
C TYR A 44 24.93 -9.18 1.66
N GLU A 45 26.06 -9.50 2.26
CA GLU A 45 27.37 -9.03 1.85
C GLU A 45 28.18 -10.11 1.14
N VAL A 46 28.86 -9.69 0.08
CA VAL A 46 29.94 -10.41 -0.59
C VAL A 46 31.19 -9.52 -0.58
N ASP A 47 32.28 -10.00 -0.01
CA ASP A 47 33.56 -9.28 0.11
C ASP A 47 33.41 -7.86 0.72
N GLY A 48 32.52 -7.75 1.73
CA GLY A 48 32.25 -6.49 2.43
C GLY A 48 31.30 -5.53 1.71
N LYS A 49 30.87 -5.84 0.48
CA LYS A 49 29.91 -5.05 -0.30
C LYS A 49 28.49 -5.59 -0.13
N ALA A 50 27.51 -4.73 0.14
CA ALA A 50 26.10 -5.11 0.08
C ALA A 50 25.67 -5.42 -1.34
N VAL A 51 25.09 -6.60 -1.56
CA VAL A 51 24.66 -7.06 -2.89
C VAL A 51 23.17 -7.42 -2.94
N SER A 52 22.54 -7.60 -1.78
CA SER A 52 21.10 -7.83 -1.64
C SER A 52 20.58 -7.12 -0.41
N VAL A 53 19.33 -6.67 -0.42
CA VAL A 53 18.73 -5.88 0.65
C VAL A 53 17.26 -6.23 0.85
N ALA A 54 16.81 -6.09 2.09
CA ALA A 54 15.40 -6.04 2.49
C ALA A 54 15.20 -4.92 3.52
N TYR A 55 14.14 -4.15 3.35
CA TYR A 55 13.70 -3.12 4.29
C TYR A 55 12.48 -3.64 5.05
N LEU A 56 12.53 -3.64 6.38
CA LEU A 56 11.42 -4.04 7.24
C LEU A 56 10.86 -2.79 7.93
N LEU A 57 9.66 -2.41 7.54
CA LEU A 57 8.95 -1.25 8.06
C LEU A 57 7.96 -1.71 9.13
N PRO A 58 7.90 -1.02 10.30
CA PRO A 58 6.98 -1.40 11.35
C PRO A 58 5.54 -1.13 10.96
N VAL A 59 4.70 -2.14 11.13
CA VAL A 59 3.25 -2.08 10.95
C VAL A 59 2.56 -2.82 12.08
N THR A 60 1.25 -2.68 12.18
CA THR A 60 0.46 -3.38 13.19
C THR A 60 -0.70 -4.10 12.53
N TYR A 61 -0.87 -5.37 12.82
CA TYR A 61 -2.09 -6.09 12.49
C TYR A 61 -3.15 -5.81 13.55
N GLU A 62 -4.20 -5.11 13.15
CA GLU A 62 -5.38 -4.81 13.96
C GLU A 62 -6.49 -5.79 13.65
N LYS A 63 -7.08 -6.41 14.68
CA LYS A 63 -8.25 -7.27 14.56
C LYS A 63 -9.29 -6.88 15.60
N THR A 64 -10.53 -6.68 15.15
CA THR A 64 -11.63 -6.28 16.04
C THR A 64 -11.78 -7.23 17.24
N GLY A 65 -11.76 -6.67 18.45
CA GLY A 65 -11.94 -7.44 19.69
C GLY A 65 -10.73 -8.26 20.13
N GLN A 66 -9.59 -8.11 19.48
CA GLN A 66 -8.34 -8.78 19.84
C GLN A 66 -7.23 -7.77 20.12
N LYS A 67 -6.15 -8.25 20.75
CA LYS A 67 -4.94 -7.43 20.95
C LYS A 67 -4.25 -7.21 19.61
N ALA A 68 -3.88 -5.97 19.32
CA ALA A 68 -3.06 -5.61 18.18
C ALA A 68 -1.72 -6.36 18.19
N VAL A 69 -1.30 -6.84 17.02
CA VAL A 69 -0.05 -7.59 16.85
C VAL A 69 0.95 -6.75 16.08
N PRO A 70 2.10 -6.38 16.67
CA PRO A 70 3.21 -5.77 15.94
C PRO A 70 3.69 -6.70 14.83
N CYS A 71 3.95 -6.14 13.65
CA CYS A 71 4.41 -6.87 12.48
C CYS A 71 5.44 -6.03 11.72
N TRP A 72 6.11 -6.65 10.77
CA TRP A 72 7.00 -5.98 9.84
C TRP A 72 6.46 -6.10 8.41
N TYR A 73 6.49 -5.00 7.66
CA TYR A 73 6.24 -5.01 6.23
C TYR A 73 7.57 -5.03 5.48
N LEU A 74 7.85 -6.13 4.78
CA LEU A 74 9.04 -6.27 3.95
C LEU A 74 8.83 -5.51 2.65
N TYR A 75 9.63 -4.49 2.45
CA TYR A 75 9.56 -3.53 1.37
C TYR A 75 10.86 -3.48 0.57
N ALA A 76 10.79 -3.12 -0.71
CA ALA A 76 11.93 -2.89 -1.60
C ALA A 76 13.00 -3.99 -1.53
N ALA A 77 12.56 -5.25 -1.55
CA ALA A 77 13.44 -6.42 -1.59
C ALA A 77 14.20 -6.49 -2.92
N ALA A 78 15.51 -6.43 -2.88
CA ALA A 78 16.32 -6.31 -4.09
C ALA A 78 17.65 -7.07 -4.01
N THR A 79 18.13 -7.47 -5.19
CA THR A 79 19.48 -8.02 -5.38
C THR A 79 20.06 -7.42 -6.65
N LEU A 80 21.30 -6.93 -6.56
CA LEU A 80 22.04 -6.42 -7.71
C LEU A 80 22.01 -7.43 -8.87
N PRO A 81 21.80 -6.99 -10.13
CA PRO A 81 21.61 -7.89 -11.27
C PRO A 81 22.67 -8.98 -11.41
N GLU A 82 23.93 -8.61 -11.24
CA GLU A 82 25.07 -9.52 -11.37
C GLU A 82 25.20 -10.56 -10.24
N TYR A 83 24.42 -10.38 -9.15
CA TYR A 83 24.40 -11.29 -8.01
C TYR A 83 23.10 -12.10 -7.92
N ARG A 84 22.16 -11.92 -8.85
CA ARG A 84 20.89 -12.67 -8.89
C ARG A 84 21.13 -14.15 -9.16
N GLY A 85 20.16 -14.98 -8.76
CA GLY A 85 20.19 -16.43 -8.97
C GLY A 85 21.18 -17.20 -8.07
N ARG A 86 21.89 -16.52 -7.14
CA ARG A 86 22.88 -17.12 -6.23
C ARG A 86 22.35 -17.38 -4.83
N GLY A 87 21.06 -17.15 -4.58
CA GLY A 87 20.43 -17.42 -3.27
C GLY A 87 20.62 -16.35 -2.21
N HIS A 88 21.29 -15.22 -2.49
CA HIS A 88 21.60 -14.19 -1.49
C HIS A 88 20.40 -13.63 -0.76
N PHE A 89 19.30 -13.35 -1.49
CA PHE A 89 18.06 -12.91 -0.86
C PHE A 89 17.40 -14.04 -0.03
N GLY A 90 17.54 -15.29 -0.43
CA GLY A 90 17.10 -16.45 0.35
C GLY A 90 17.77 -16.54 1.73
N GLU A 91 19.06 -16.16 1.83
CA GLU A 91 19.76 -16.06 3.12
C GLU A 91 19.18 -14.93 3.99
N ILE A 92 18.80 -13.78 3.41
CA ILE A 92 18.09 -12.73 4.14
C ILE A 92 16.76 -13.27 4.66
N MET A 93 15.97 -13.96 3.82
CA MET A 93 14.70 -14.55 4.23
C MET A 93 14.85 -15.62 5.31
N LYS A 94 15.95 -16.35 5.32
CA LYS A 94 16.28 -17.28 6.40
C LYS A 94 16.48 -16.55 7.72
N VAL A 95 17.25 -15.47 7.74
CA VAL A 95 17.42 -14.61 8.94
C VAL A 95 16.10 -14.04 9.40
N VAL A 96 15.24 -13.57 8.48
CA VAL A 96 13.90 -13.08 8.78
C VAL A 96 13.08 -14.14 9.51
N ARG A 97 13.07 -15.39 9.04
CA ARG A 97 12.30 -16.46 9.68
C ARG A 97 12.88 -16.88 11.04
N GLU A 98 14.19 -16.96 11.16
CA GLU A 98 14.86 -17.53 12.33
C GLU A 98 15.07 -16.51 13.46
N HIS A 99 15.27 -15.23 13.13
CA HIS A 99 15.70 -14.22 14.08
C HIS A 99 14.74 -13.04 14.29
N ILE A 100 13.76 -12.83 13.39
CA ILE A 100 12.72 -11.82 13.61
C ILE A 100 11.54 -12.50 14.31
N ALA A 101 11.23 -12.06 15.54
CA ALA A 101 10.20 -12.69 16.36
C ALA A 101 8.78 -12.38 15.86
N GLU A 102 8.58 -11.15 15.39
CA GLU A 102 7.29 -10.68 14.90
C GLU A 102 6.96 -11.24 13.52
N PRO A 103 5.66 -11.35 13.19
CA PRO A 103 5.24 -11.71 11.84
C PRO A 103 5.76 -10.72 10.80
N VAL A 104 6.17 -11.24 9.64
CA VAL A 104 6.58 -10.42 8.50
C VAL A 104 5.58 -10.63 7.37
N LEU A 105 5.12 -9.55 6.77
CA LEU A 105 4.24 -9.57 5.61
C LEU A 105 4.87 -8.81 4.43
N LEU A 106 4.46 -9.13 3.23
CA LEU A 106 4.88 -8.44 2.01
C LEU A 106 3.78 -8.45 0.95
N VAL A 107 3.93 -7.58 -0.03
CA VAL A 107 3.20 -7.60 -1.29
C VAL A 107 4.21 -7.94 -2.38
N PRO A 108 4.06 -9.07 -3.11
CA PRO A 108 4.93 -9.39 -4.23
C PRO A 108 4.81 -8.32 -5.32
N GLY A 109 5.94 -7.84 -5.85
CA GLY A 109 5.95 -6.87 -6.95
C GLY A 109 5.38 -7.43 -8.26
N GLU A 110 5.40 -8.75 -8.42
CA GLU A 110 4.84 -9.46 -9.56
C GLU A 110 4.24 -10.80 -9.11
N ALA A 111 3.18 -11.25 -9.78
CA ALA A 111 2.53 -12.53 -9.49
C ALA A 111 3.50 -13.74 -9.59
N SER A 112 4.50 -13.65 -10.47
CA SER A 112 5.56 -14.66 -10.62
C SER A 112 6.39 -14.88 -9.36
N LEU A 113 6.47 -13.90 -8.46
CA LEU A 113 7.21 -13.98 -7.20
C LEU A 113 6.46 -14.70 -6.09
N VAL A 114 5.16 -14.94 -6.22
CA VAL A 114 4.36 -15.65 -5.20
C VAL A 114 4.99 -17.01 -4.90
N SER A 115 5.21 -17.84 -5.92
CA SER A 115 5.84 -19.16 -5.76
C SER A 115 7.27 -19.11 -5.19
N TYR A 116 7.99 -18.00 -5.42
CA TYR A 116 9.30 -17.80 -4.81
C TYR A 116 9.17 -17.57 -3.30
N TYR A 117 8.24 -16.71 -2.87
CA TYR A 117 8.04 -16.44 -1.45
C TYR A 117 7.40 -17.61 -0.70
N GLU A 118 6.54 -18.41 -1.36
CA GLU A 118 6.04 -19.66 -0.79
C GLU A 118 7.18 -20.64 -0.44
N LYS A 119 8.18 -20.79 -1.34
CA LYS A 119 9.40 -21.57 -1.07
C LYS A 119 10.25 -20.98 0.06
N GLN A 120 10.09 -19.68 0.36
CA GLN A 120 10.69 -19.03 1.51
C GLN A 120 9.85 -19.17 2.81
N GLY A 121 8.77 -19.96 2.80
CA GLY A 121 7.92 -20.22 3.96
C GLY A 121 6.86 -19.15 4.22
N MET A 122 6.51 -18.35 3.22
CA MET A 122 5.41 -17.41 3.31
C MET A 122 4.11 -18.00 2.76
N GLN A 123 2.99 -17.53 3.26
CA GLN A 123 1.65 -17.97 2.87
C GLN A 123 0.85 -16.78 2.33
N VAL A 124 0.00 -17.04 1.33
CA VAL A 124 -0.92 -16.03 0.80
C VAL A 124 -2.05 -15.79 1.81
N TRP A 125 -2.27 -14.53 2.17
CA TRP A 125 -3.39 -14.09 3.00
C TRP A 125 -4.50 -13.45 2.19
N LEU A 126 -4.13 -12.47 1.32
CA LEU A 126 -5.07 -11.81 0.43
C LEU A 126 -4.66 -12.08 -1.01
N GLU A 127 -5.64 -12.33 -1.86
CA GLU A 127 -5.44 -12.45 -3.30
C GLU A 127 -5.73 -11.13 -3.99
N GLU A 128 -4.99 -10.86 -5.05
CA GLU A 128 -5.11 -9.65 -5.85
C GLU A 128 -6.51 -9.53 -6.46
N GLN A 129 -7.13 -8.37 -6.29
CA GLN A 129 -8.41 -8.03 -6.88
C GLN A 129 -8.39 -6.59 -7.40
N TYR A 130 -8.67 -6.41 -8.68
CA TYR A 130 -8.84 -5.11 -9.31
C TYR A 130 -10.21 -4.97 -9.93
N LEU A 131 -10.66 -3.72 -10.07
CA LEU A 131 -11.81 -3.34 -10.84
C LEU A 131 -11.38 -2.28 -11.86
N ASP A 132 -11.47 -2.60 -13.15
CA ASP A 132 -11.20 -1.65 -14.22
C ASP A 132 -12.52 -0.98 -14.65
N ILE A 133 -12.54 0.35 -14.66
CA ILE A 133 -13.70 1.18 -14.98
C ILE A 133 -13.31 2.11 -16.14
N ILE A 134 -14.13 2.15 -17.17
CA ILE A 134 -13.97 3.05 -18.31
C ILE A 134 -15.00 4.17 -18.18
N THR A 135 -14.61 5.40 -18.54
CA THR A 135 -15.53 6.55 -18.59
C THR A 135 -16.67 6.21 -19.57
N HIS A 136 -17.90 6.24 -19.08
CA HIS A 136 -19.04 6.35 -19.98
C HIS A 136 -19.08 7.81 -20.44
N ALA A 137 -18.84 8.02 -21.75
CA ALA A 137 -18.81 9.35 -22.35
C ALA A 137 -20.24 9.95 -22.44
N GLU A 138 -20.81 10.29 -21.30
CA GLU A 138 -21.87 11.28 -21.24
C GLU A 138 -21.24 12.62 -20.90
N LYS A 139 -21.44 13.61 -21.80
CA LYS A 139 -21.04 15.00 -21.57
C LYS A 139 -21.50 15.45 -20.17
N PRO A 140 -20.71 16.23 -19.45
CA PRO A 140 -21.15 16.77 -18.17
C PRO A 140 -22.47 17.49 -18.40
N SER A 141 -23.54 17.02 -17.81
CA SER A 141 -24.77 17.80 -17.71
C SER A 141 -24.42 19.00 -16.83
N ALA A 142 -24.15 20.13 -17.50
CA ALA A 142 -24.02 21.40 -16.83
C ALA A 142 -25.31 21.68 -16.06
N LYS A 143 -25.15 22.04 -14.80
CA LYS A 143 -26.12 22.54 -13.83
C LYS A 143 -26.58 21.53 -12.79
N CYS A 144 -25.86 21.56 -11.65
CA CYS A 144 -26.47 21.25 -10.37
C CYS A 144 -27.73 22.12 -10.19
N LYS A 145 -28.89 21.52 -10.32
CA LYS A 145 -30.14 22.12 -9.81
C LYS A 145 -30.14 21.88 -8.31
N ASN A 146 -30.33 22.94 -7.54
CA ASN A 146 -30.54 22.96 -6.11
C ASN A 146 -31.85 22.22 -5.73
N ASP A 147 -31.79 20.90 -5.63
CA ASP A 147 -32.83 20.12 -4.98
C ASP A 147 -32.13 19.19 -3.96
N GLY A 148 -32.26 19.54 -2.73
CA GLY A 148 -31.55 19.35 -1.49
C GLY A 148 -31.24 17.94 -0.99
N LEU A 149 -30.92 16.89 -1.74
CA LEU A 149 -30.55 15.57 -1.20
C LEU A 149 -29.52 14.75 -2.01
N ASP A 150 -29.18 15.13 -3.25
CA ASP A 150 -28.26 14.35 -4.10
C ASP A 150 -27.07 15.16 -4.63
N GLN A 151 -26.44 15.96 -3.77
CA GLN A 151 -25.29 16.78 -4.22
C GLN A 151 -24.03 15.91 -4.23
N GLU A 152 -23.55 15.55 -5.43
CA GLU A 152 -22.17 15.09 -5.64
C GLU A 152 -21.23 16.16 -5.09
N CYS A 153 -20.40 15.82 -4.11
CA CYS A 153 -19.45 16.74 -3.50
C CYS A 153 -18.07 16.10 -3.47
N ILE A 154 -17.07 16.84 -3.89
CA ILE A 154 -15.66 16.44 -3.77
C ILE A 154 -14.96 17.45 -2.88
N LYS A 155 -14.20 16.95 -1.91
CA LYS A 155 -13.42 17.76 -0.98
C LYS A 155 -12.01 17.20 -0.89
N ASP A 156 -11.00 18.06 -0.98
CA ASP A 156 -9.62 17.70 -0.64
C ASP A 156 -9.53 17.40 0.85
N LEU A 157 -8.74 16.39 1.18
CA LEU A 157 -8.43 16.02 2.56
C LEU A 157 -6.98 16.34 2.87
N THR A 158 -6.74 16.93 4.03
CA THR A 158 -5.40 16.96 4.62
C THR A 158 -4.98 15.55 5.03
N GLU A 159 -3.68 15.33 5.19
CA GLU A 159 -3.10 14.08 5.63
C GLU A 159 -3.72 13.61 6.96
N ALA A 160 -3.88 14.52 7.92
CA ALA A 160 -4.50 14.24 9.22
C ALA A 160 -5.98 13.87 9.09
N GLU A 161 -6.76 14.60 8.28
CA GLU A 161 -8.18 14.28 8.04
C GLU A 161 -8.33 12.91 7.39
N TYR A 162 -7.48 12.60 6.41
CA TYR A 162 -7.48 11.31 5.74
C TYR A 162 -7.17 10.17 6.71
N ALA A 163 -6.11 10.30 7.52
CA ALA A 163 -5.71 9.30 8.50
C ALA A 163 -6.83 8.99 9.53
N VAL A 164 -7.46 10.04 10.07
CA VAL A 164 -8.58 9.90 11.02
C VAL A 164 -9.77 9.21 10.37
N LYS A 165 -10.17 9.62 9.18
CA LYS A 165 -11.29 9.02 8.44
C LYS A 165 -10.99 7.56 8.07
N ARG A 166 -9.75 7.26 7.65
CA ARG A 166 -9.30 5.90 7.34
C ARG A 166 -9.40 4.99 8.56
N GLN A 167 -8.88 5.42 9.69
CA GLN A 167 -8.96 4.65 10.94
C GLN A 167 -10.41 4.35 11.32
N LYS A 168 -11.31 5.33 11.20
CA LYS A 168 -12.73 5.16 11.47
C LYS A 168 -13.37 4.13 10.52
N ALA A 169 -13.08 4.20 9.23
CA ALA A 169 -13.62 3.28 8.23
C ALA A 169 -13.16 1.82 8.44
N LEU A 170 -11.95 1.63 8.98
CA LEU A 170 -11.36 0.32 9.21
C LEU A 170 -11.54 -0.23 10.62
N ALA A 171 -12.10 0.54 11.56
CA ALA A 171 -12.20 0.19 12.98
C ALA A 171 -12.92 -1.14 13.29
N ARG A 172 -13.74 -1.66 12.36
CA ARG A 172 -14.47 -2.93 12.47
C ARG A 172 -13.96 -4.04 11.54
N LYS A 173 -12.78 -3.83 10.94
CA LYS A 173 -12.15 -4.79 10.02
C LYS A 173 -10.85 -5.31 10.62
N SER A 174 -10.41 -6.46 10.14
CA SER A 174 -9.02 -6.87 10.29
C SER A 174 -8.21 -6.14 9.23
N TYR A 175 -7.16 -5.43 9.62
CA TYR A 175 -6.37 -4.66 8.67
C TYR A 175 -4.94 -4.42 9.14
N ILE A 176 -4.06 -4.09 8.20
CA ILE A 176 -2.71 -3.64 8.49
C ILE A 176 -2.72 -2.12 8.65
N LYS A 177 -2.30 -1.68 9.83
CA LYS A 177 -2.25 -0.29 10.25
C LYS A 177 -0.82 0.23 10.15
N TRP A 178 -0.66 1.33 9.45
CA TRP A 178 0.51 2.18 9.51
C TRP A 178 0.45 3.08 10.75
N ASP A 179 1.59 3.36 11.36
CA ASP A 179 1.68 4.40 12.37
C ASP A 179 1.51 5.80 11.74
N GLU A 180 1.44 6.83 12.56
CA GLU A 180 1.27 8.21 12.11
C GLU A 180 2.41 8.67 11.20
N HIS A 181 3.64 8.28 11.50
CA HIS A 181 4.80 8.66 10.70
C HIS A 181 4.72 8.10 9.26
N PHE A 182 4.50 6.79 9.15
CA PHE A 182 4.40 6.16 7.81
C PHE A 182 3.12 6.59 7.08
N MET A 183 2.03 6.86 7.79
CA MET A 183 0.82 7.38 7.17
C MET A 183 1.05 8.78 6.57
N ASN A 184 1.77 9.66 7.27
CA ASN A 184 2.16 10.96 6.77
C ASN A 184 3.12 10.84 5.56
N TYR A 185 4.09 9.91 5.63
CA TYR A 185 4.97 9.63 4.50
C TYR A 185 4.19 9.14 3.28
N ILE A 186 3.27 8.20 3.42
CA ILE A 186 2.44 7.66 2.32
C ILE A 186 1.64 8.78 1.65
N CYS A 187 1.02 9.66 2.43
CA CYS A 187 0.29 10.81 1.89
C CYS A 187 1.22 11.78 1.15
N HIS A 188 2.38 12.08 1.71
CA HIS A 188 3.39 12.95 1.11
C HIS A 188 3.92 12.37 -0.20
N GLU A 189 4.33 11.10 -0.19
CA GLU A 189 4.79 10.37 -1.37
C GLU A 189 3.72 10.33 -2.47
N ASN A 190 2.47 10.02 -2.10
CA ASN A 190 1.36 10.01 -3.04
C ASN A 190 1.21 11.36 -3.75
N LYS A 191 1.34 12.46 -3.02
CA LYS A 191 1.25 13.82 -3.56
C LYS A 191 2.39 14.13 -4.53
N ILE A 192 3.62 13.73 -4.20
CA ILE A 192 4.79 13.90 -5.08
C ILE A 192 4.63 13.09 -6.37
N CYS A 193 4.03 11.90 -6.28
CA CYS A 193 3.73 11.05 -7.43
C CYS A 193 2.46 11.49 -8.20
N GLY A 194 2.00 12.74 -8.05
CA GLY A 194 0.86 13.27 -8.78
C GLY A 194 -0.50 12.76 -8.30
N GLY A 195 -0.56 12.26 -7.07
CA GLY A 195 -1.77 11.76 -6.45
C GLY A 195 -2.47 12.76 -5.53
N ALA A 196 -3.63 12.36 -5.03
CA ALA A 196 -4.40 13.13 -4.06
C ALA A 196 -5.19 12.24 -3.10
N GLN A 197 -5.60 12.84 -1.97
CA GLN A 197 -6.55 12.28 -1.03
C GLN A 197 -7.81 13.14 -1.03
N LYS A 198 -8.98 12.51 -1.24
CA LYS A 198 -10.26 13.25 -1.31
C LYS A 198 -11.36 12.53 -0.54
N ALA A 199 -12.35 13.31 -0.11
CA ALA A 199 -13.67 12.81 0.23
C ALA A 199 -14.59 13.03 -0.96
N VAL A 200 -15.36 12.01 -1.33
CA VAL A 200 -16.33 12.03 -2.41
C VAL A 200 -17.68 11.58 -1.87
N THR A 201 -18.70 12.42 -2.02
CA THR A 201 -20.08 12.07 -1.61
C THR A 201 -20.87 11.60 -2.82
N VAL A 202 -21.49 10.43 -2.70
CA VAL A 202 -22.34 9.80 -3.73
C VAL A 202 -23.62 9.35 -3.05
N GLU A 203 -24.76 9.81 -3.55
CA GLU A 203 -26.09 9.44 -3.01
C GLU A 203 -26.14 9.57 -1.46
N GLY A 204 -25.64 10.69 -0.95
CA GLY A 204 -25.61 10.98 0.50
C GLY A 204 -24.59 10.16 1.31
N ARG A 205 -23.79 9.32 0.68
CA ARG A 205 -22.74 8.52 1.32
C ARG A 205 -21.36 9.06 1.00
N GLU A 206 -20.55 9.29 2.05
CA GLU A 206 -19.16 9.74 1.88
C GLU A 206 -18.22 8.55 1.72
N TYR A 207 -17.30 8.67 0.77
CA TYR A 207 -16.14 7.79 0.55
C TYR A 207 -14.87 8.60 0.71
N ILE A 208 -13.85 8.04 1.32
CA ILE A 208 -12.49 8.57 1.18
C ILE A 208 -11.74 7.77 0.14
N VAL A 209 -10.94 8.48 -0.64
CA VAL A 209 -10.15 7.90 -1.72
C VAL A 209 -8.72 8.39 -1.67
N MET A 210 -7.79 7.53 -2.07
CA MET A 210 -6.42 7.89 -2.41
C MET A 210 -6.15 7.38 -3.82
N TYR A 211 -5.61 8.23 -4.68
CA TYR A 211 -5.34 7.88 -6.07
C TYR A 211 -4.08 8.54 -6.59
N ARG A 212 -3.57 8.00 -7.71
CA ARG A 212 -2.53 8.58 -8.57
C ARG A 212 -3.02 8.69 -10.00
N ILE A 213 -2.42 9.58 -10.78
CA ILE A 213 -2.72 9.74 -12.21
C ILE A 213 -1.51 9.27 -13.00
N GLU A 214 -1.69 8.27 -13.84
CA GLU A 214 -0.68 7.75 -14.75
C GLU A 214 -1.16 7.87 -16.20
N GLY A 215 -0.68 8.88 -16.91
CA GLY A 215 -1.15 9.19 -18.24
C GLY A 215 -2.65 9.54 -18.23
N ASP A 216 -3.48 8.74 -18.88
CA ASP A 216 -4.93 8.88 -18.93
C ASP A 216 -5.69 7.95 -17.95
N THR A 217 -4.95 7.31 -17.05
CA THR A 217 -5.48 6.32 -16.11
C THR A 217 -5.44 6.85 -14.69
N LEU A 218 -6.58 6.78 -14.01
CA LEU A 218 -6.71 7.03 -12.59
C LEU A 218 -6.47 5.72 -11.83
N LYS A 219 -5.37 5.60 -11.10
CA LYS A 219 -5.11 4.48 -10.20
C LYS A 219 -5.63 4.79 -8.82
N LEU A 220 -6.73 4.16 -8.40
CA LEU A 220 -7.19 4.22 -7.03
C LEU A 220 -6.43 3.21 -6.19
N LEU A 221 -5.64 3.73 -5.27
CA LEU A 221 -4.90 2.94 -4.28
C LEU A 221 -5.82 2.50 -3.15
N GLU A 222 -6.81 3.34 -2.81
CA GLU A 222 -7.75 3.06 -1.74
C GLU A 222 -9.10 3.74 -2.00
N ILE A 223 -10.20 3.04 -1.67
CA ILE A 223 -11.56 3.57 -1.61
C ILE A 223 -12.28 2.97 -0.41
N LEU A 224 -12.69 3.81 0.55
CA LEU A 224 -13.30 3.39 1.81
C LEU A 224 -14.59 4.17 2.10
N PRO A 225 -15.72 3.48 2.29
CA PRO A 225 -16.95 4.12 2.76
C PRO A 225 -16.81 4.60 4.20
N GLN A 226 -17.42 5.74 4.53
CA GLN A 226 -17.38 6.33 5.86
C GLN A 226 -18.54 5.90 6.78
N ASP A 227 -19.56 5.21 6.24
CA ASP A 227 -20.69 4.76 7.03
C ASP A 227 -20.36 3.51 7.83
N THR A 228 -20.50 3.60 9.13
CA THR A 228 -20.26 2.50 10.07
C THR A 228 -21.55 1.92 10.68
N CYS A 229 -22.73 2.39 10.24
CA CYS A 229 -23.99 2.16 10.97
C CYS A 229 -24.65 0.80 10.76
N SER A 230 -24.28 -0.03 9.80
CA SER A 230 -24.87 -1.37 9.64
C SER A 230 -23.83 -2.47 9.59
N MET A 231 -23.95 -3.47 10.47
CA MET A 231 -23.09 -4.67 10.47
C MET A 231 -23.13 -5.46 9.14
N GLN A 232 -24.15 -5.24 8.32
CA GLN A 232 -24.35 -5.95 7.05
C GLN A 232 -23.70 -5.24 5.83
N GLN A 233 -23.19 -4.01 5.95
CA GLN A 233 -22.64 -3.24 4.82
C GLN A 233 -21.13 -2.99 4.91
N SER A 234 -20.37 -3.93 5.45
CA SER A 234 -18.89 -3.86 5.45
C SER A 234 -18.27 -4.09 4.06
N HIS A 235 -19.06 -4.57 3.10
CA HIS A 235 -18.61 -4.74 1.71
C HIS A 235 -18.78 -3.43 0.93
N LEU A 236 -17.79 -3.13 0.12
CA LEU A 236 -17.86 -2.03 -0.85
C LEU A 236 -19.04 -2.30 -1.79
N ASP A 237 -20.05 -1.43 -1.73
CA ASP A 237 -21.13 -1.45 -2.71
C ASP A 237 -20.54 -1.09 -4.08
N LYS A 238 -20.37 -2.10 -4.93
CA LYS A 238 -19.72 -1.95 -6.24
C LYS A 238 -20.35 -0.83 -7.07
N ARG A 239 -21.68 -0.74 -7.10
CA ARG A 239 -22.38 0.30 -7.86
C ARG A 239 -22.03 1.71 -7.38
N LYS A 240 -22.03 1.92 -6.06
CA LYS A 240 -21.68 3.22 -5.46
C LYS A 240 -20.20 3.54 -5.60
N ALA A 241 -19.35 2.53 -5.49
CA ALA A 241 -17.92 2.68 -5.76
C ALA A 241 -17.67 3.07 -7.22
N GLU A 242 -18.35 2.44 -8.18
CA GLU A 242 -18.29 2.82 -9.59
C GLU A 242 -18.76 4.26 -9.79
N ALA A 243 -19.88 4.68 -9.17
CA ALA A 243 -20.34 6.05 -9.23
C ALA A 243 -19.32 7.05 -8.66
N CYS A 244 -18.69 6.73 -7.51
CA CYS A 244 -17.60 7.51 -6.95
C CYS A 244 -16.43 7.66 -7.94
N VAL A 245 -16.02 6.57 -8.59
CA VAL A 245 -14.94 6.56 -9.59
C VAL A 245 -15.31 7.38 -10.82
N GLN A 246 -16.55 7.31 -11.30
CA GLN A 246 -17.01 8.12 -12.43
C GLN A 246 -16.94 9.64 -12.13
N ILE A 247 -17.24 10.04 -10.89
CA ILE A 247 -17.08 11.42 -10.44
C ILE A 247 -15.60 11.85 -10.53
N LEU A 248 -14.69 11.02 -10.02
CA LEU A 248 -13.25 11.28 -10.06
C LEU A 248 -12.69 11.31 -11.49
N LEU A 249 -13.16 10.43 -12.37
CA LEU A 249 -12.76 10.43 -13.79
C LEU A 249 -13.18 11.75 -14.47
N ARG A 250 -14.38 12.26 -14.17
CA ARG A 250 -14.85 13.56 -14.69
C ARG A 250 -14.00 14.72 -14.17
N GLU A 251 -13.66 14.70 -12.87
CA GLU A 251 -12.85 15.74 -12.25
C GLU A 251 -11.41 15.78 -12.78
N THR A 252 -10.80 14.59 -12.90
CA THR A 252 -9.38 14.48 -13.31
C THR A 252 -9.18 14.51 -14.82
N GLY A 253 -10.23 14.30 -15.61
CA GLY A 253 -10.15 14.17 -17.06
C GLY A 253 -9.57 12.83 -17.54
N CYS A 254 -9.36 11.89 -16.64
CA CYS A 254 -8.89 10.55 -16.98
C CYS A 254 -9.97 9.76 -17.74
N LYS A 255 -9.55 8.86 -18.65
CA LYS A 255 -10.47 8.08 -19.48
C LYS A 255 -10.84 6.74 -18.85
N LYS A 256 -10.01 6.24 -17.96
CA LYS A 256 -10.18 4.94 -17.30
C LYS A 256 -9.65 5.00 -15.88
N ALA A 257 -10.16 4.11 -15.05
CA ALA A 257 -9.65 3.92 -13.70
C ALA A 257 -9.37 2.44 -13.44
N ARG A 258 -8.31 2.19 -12.68
CA ARG A 258 -8.02 0.90 -12.05
C ARG A 258 -8.12 1.05 -10.55
N VAL A 259 -9.01 0.31 -9.93
CA VAL A 259 -9.27 0.33 -8.50
C VAL A 259 -8.65 -0.91 -7.87
N CYS A 260 -7.67 -0.74 -7.00
CA CYS A 260 -7.15 -1.83 -6.18
C CYS A 260 -8.16 -2.14 -5.07
N LEU A 261 -8.77 -3.32 -5.11
CA LEU A 261 -9.64 -3.80 -4.03
C LEU A 261 -8.83 -4.53 -2.97
N ASN A 262 -7.88 -5.34 -3.39
CA ASN A 262 -6.86 -5.97 -2.56
C ASN A 262 -5.60 -6.20 -3.40
N PRO A 263 -4.38 -5.97 -2.88
CA PRO A 263 -3.16 -6.56 -3.44
C PRO A 263 -3.02 -8.02 -2.99
N THR A 264 -2.16 -8.79 -3.62
CA THR A 264 -1.71 -10.06 -3.05
C THR A 264 -0.86 -9.76 -1.82
N VAL A 265 -1.27 -10.24 -0.65
CA VAL A 265 -0.50 -10.10 0.60
C VAL A 265 -0.05 -11.47 1.06
N MET A 266 1.24 -11.61 1.35
CA MET A 266 1.83 -12.82 1.91
C MET A 266 2.38 -12.53 3.31
N PHE A 267 2.41 -13.53 4.18
CA PHE A 267 2.92 -13.43 5.54
C PHE A 267 3.67 -14.69 5.97
N THR A 268 4.53 -14.55 6.98
CA THR A 268 5.15 -15.69 7.66
C THR A 268 4.14 -16.39 8.57
N ASP A 269 4.32 -17.66 8.83
CA ASP A 269 3.46 -18.53 9.68
C ASP A 269 3.29 -18.09 11.15
N LYS A 270 3.98 -17.02 11.56
CA LYS A 270 3.92 -16.45 12.91
C LYS A 270 2.66 -15.67 13.23
N LEU A 271 1.79 -15.45 12.25
CA LEU A 271 0.54 -14.72 12.41
C LEU A 271 -0.63 -15.69 12.27
N GLU A 272 -1.39 -15.92 13.35
CA GLU A 272 -2.65 -16.64 13.29
C GLU A 272 -3.74 -15.77 12.64
N ILE A 273 -3.84 -15.88 11.33
CA ILE A 273 -4.92 -15.24 10.56
C ILE A 273 -6.04 -16.25 10.41
N CYS A 274 -7.10 -16.05 11.19
CA CYS A 274 -8.25 -16.97 11.22
C CYS A 274 -9.20 -16.84 10.02
N GLU A 275 -9.03 -15.84 9.16
CA GLU A 275 -9.98 -15.51 8.09
C GLU A 275 -9.25 -14.98 6.86
N ASN A 276 -9.67 -15.44 5.66
CA ASN A 276 -9.27 -14.84 4.38
C ASN A 276 -9.93 -13.46 4.14
N GLN A 277 -10.18 -12.72 5.21
CA GLN A 277 -10.80 -11.39 5.18
C GLN A 277 -9.93 -10.41 5.93
N GLY A 278 -9.30 -9.53 5.19
CA GLY A 278 -8.46 -8.49 5.73
C GLY A 278 -8.37 -7.32 4.78
N TYR A 279 -7.63 -6.31 5.18
CA TYR A 279 -7.43 -5.11 4.38
C TYR A 279 -6.00 -4.57 4.47
N PHE A 280 -5.34 -4.45 3.32
CA PHE A 280 -4.03 -3.82 3.22
C PHE A 280 -3.81 -3.24 1.82
N ASN A 281 -4.32 -2.05 1.55
CA ASN A 281 -4.24 -1.43 0.22
C ASN A 281 -3.20 -0.32 0.09
N LEU A 282 -2.81 0.34 1.17
CA LEU A 282 -1.78 1.37 1.09
C LEU A 282 -0.39 0.73 1.22
N THR A 283 0.07 0.15 0.14
CA THR A 283 1.45 -0.28 -0.03
C THR A 283 2.26 0.88 -0.59
N MET A 284 3.47 1.07 -0.12
CA MET A 284 4.39 2.07 -0.66
C MET A 284 4.88 1.64 -2.05
N GLY A 285 5.12 2.57 -2.95
CA GLY A 285 5.65 2.32 -4.29
C GLY A 285 4.68 2.57 -5.42
#